data_e3f7e9ab7cd6573c94b6094ed4f7ed13
#
_entry.id   e3f7e9ab7cd6573c94b6094ed4f7ed13
#
_cell.length_a   1.000
_cell.length_b   1.000
_cell.length_c   1.000
_cell.angle_alpha   90.00
_cell.angle_beta   90.00
_cell.angle_gamma   90.00
#
_symmetry.space_group_name_H-M   'P 1'
#
loop_
_entity.id
_entity.type
_entity.pdbx_description
1 polymer ?
#
loop_
_entity_poly.entity_id
_entity_poly.type
_entity_poly.pdbx_seq_one_letter_code
_entity_poly.pdbx_strand_id
1 'polypeptide(L)'
;MKPHMYNLRYEQVAAQGGKLNQLLGLGHIAALTKVLSNHPDAERALMDQFTPSWENVRVLAEKFPNCKISQTPRAESDLAVAAASVLARARFLRAIEALSERAGLGDIPKGSGPLVNAYAHRFVEKYGKDELRNYAKLHFHTTEKL
;
A
#
# COMPACT_ATOMS: atom_id res chain seq x y z
N MET A 1 1.86 -5.19 -1.24
CA MET A 1 3.02 -5.38 -0.32
C MET A 1 2.54 -6.16 0.90
N LYS A 2 3.31 -7.15 1.38
CA LYS A 2 3.00 -7.89 2.62
C LYS A 2 3.24 -7.00 3.85
N PRO A 3 2.53 -7.21 4.99
CA PRO A 3 2.66 -6.35 6.18
C PRO A 3 4.10 -6.16 6.67
N HIS A 4 4.87 -7.22 6.84
CA HIS A 4 6.26 -7.12 7.32
C HIS A 4 7.15 -6.28 6.37
N MET A 5 6.98 -6.41 5.04
CA MET A 5 7.71 -5.58 4.08
C MET A 5 7.27 -4.12 4.11
N TYR A 6 5.98 -3.88 4.38
CA TYR A 6 5.48 -2.53 4.58
C TYR A 6 6.12 -1.89 5.81
N ASN A 7 6.14 -2.60 6.95
CA ASN A 7 6.73 -2.10 8.19
C ASN A 7 8.23 -1.79 8.02
N LEU A 8 8.99 -2.73 7.43
CA LEU A 8 10.41 -2.51 7.14
C LEU A 8 10.65 -1.27 6.26
N ARG A 9 9.85 -1.09 5.20
CA ARG A 9 9.98 0.07 4.31
C ARG A 9 9.56 1.37 5.00
N TYR A 10 8.53 1.32 5.84
CA TYR A 10 8.12 2.48 6.62
C TYR A 10 9.22 2.91 7.60
N GLU A 11 9.83 1.96 8.32
CA GLU A 11 10.96 2.20 9.23
C GLU A 11 12.15 2.85 8.49
N GLN A 12 12.49 2.35 7.30
CA GLN A 12 13.56 2.92 6.46
C GLN A 12 13.25 4.38 6.04
N VAL A 13 12.03 4.65 5.60
CA VAL A 13 11.59 6.00 5.21
C VAL A 13 11.57 6.94 6.42
N ALA A 14 11.05 6.49 7.56
CA ALA A 14 11.00 7.26 8.80
C ALA A 14 12.39 7.59 9.34
N ALA A 15 13.34 6.65 9.30
CA ALA A 15 14.72 6.87 9.70
C ALA A 15 15.44 7.96 8.89
N GLN A 16 14.97 8.23 7.67
CA GLN A 16 15.46 9.31 6.80
C GLN A 16 14.65 10.61 6.93
N GLY A 17 13.78 10.72 7.96
CA GLY A 17 12.89 11.88 8.15
C GLY A 17 11.71 11.92 7.17
N GLY A 18 11.48 10.86 6.42
CA GLY A 18 10.39 10.75 5.46
C GLY A 18 9.04 10.45 6.13
N LYS A 19 7.96 10.65 5.37
CA LYS A 19 6.58 10.47 5.82
C LYS A 19 5.86 9.38 5.01
N LEU A 20 4.67 8.99 5.46
CA LEU A 20 3.83 7.99 4.80
C LEU A 20 3.64 8.23 3.29
N ASN A 21 3.43 9.48 2.88
CA ASN A 21 3.25 9.83 1.46
C ASN A 21 4.46 9.46 0.60
N GLN A 22 5.67 9.52 1.15
CA GLN A 22 6.88 9.07 0.44
C GLN A 22 6.87 7.56 0.23
N LEU A 23 6.49 6.77 1.24
CA LEU A 23 6.33 5.32 1.10
C LEU A 23 5.27 4.96 0.06
N LEU A 24 4.13 5.68 0.04
CA LEU A 24 3.08 5.49 -0.96
C LEU A 24 3.59 5.81 -2.36
N GLY A 25 4.34 6.91 -2.51
CA GLY A 25 4.99 7.29 -3.76
C GLY A 25 5.92 6.22 -4.31
N LEU A 26 6.78 5.65 -3.46
CA LEU A 26 7.64 4.52 -3.84
C LEU A 26 6.83 3.31 -4.32
N GLY A 27 5.67 3.06 -3.70
CA GLY A 27 4.75 2.01 -4.12
C GLY A 27 4.16 2.26 -5.52
N HIS A 28 3.76 3.49 -5.82
CA HIS A 28 3.25 3.90 -7.14
C HIS A 28 4.35 3.79 -8.21
N ILE A 29 5.56 4.31 -7.94
CA ILE A 29 6.71 4.19 -8.83
C ILE A 29 7.01 2.72 -9.14
N ALA A 30 7.06 1.87 -8.13
CA ALA A 30 7.35 0.45 -8.32
C ALA A 30 6.28 -0.27 -9.16
N ALA A 31 4.99 0.04 -8.92
CA ALA A 31 3.88 -0.55 -9.65
C ALA A 31 3.90 -0.13 -11.12
N LEU A 32 4.00 1.17 -11.40
CA LEU A 32 4.05 1.69 -12.77
C LEU A 32 5.32 1.29 -13.50
N THR A 33 6.48 1.29 -12.84
CA THR A 33 7.72 0.75 -13.43
C THR A 33 7.52 -0.67 -13.93
N LYS A 34 6.90 -1.55 -13.13
CA LYS A 34 6.67 -2.93 -13.54
C LYS A 34 5.70 -3.03 -14.73
N VAL A 35 4.63 -2.25 -14.72
CA VAL A 35 3.65 -2.25 -15.82
C VAL A 35 4.29 -1.73 -17.11
N LEU A 36 4.92 -0.55 -17.05
CA LEU A 36 5.52 0.09 -18.23
C LEU A 36 6.72 -0.70 -18.80
N SER A 37 7.49 -1.39 -17.95
CA SER A 37 8.56 -2.27 -18.44
C SER A 37 8.02 -3.49 -19.21
N ASN A 38 6.79 -3.93 -18.93
CA ASN A 38 6.13 -5.01 -19.67
C ASN A 38 5.31 -4.52 -20.89
N HIS A 39 5.07 -3.20 -20.96
CA HIS A 39 4.31 -2.56 -22.02
C HIS A 39 5.08 -1.33 -22.53
N PRO A 40 6.19 -1.52 -23.25
CA PRO A 40 7.06 -0.43 -23.71
C PRO A 40 6.39 0.46 -24.78
N ASP A 41 5.31 0.00 -25.38
CA ASP A 41 4.45 0.69 -26.34
C ASP A 41 3.38 1.59 -25.70
N ALA A 42 3.31 1.63 -24.36
CA ALA A 42 2.35 2.47 -23.65
C ALA A 42 2.65 3.96 -23.87
N GLU A 43 1.73 4.68 -24.51
CA GLU A 43 1.88 6.10 -24.82
C GLU A 43 1.60 7.00 -23.62
N ARG A 44 0.78 6.54 -22.66
CA ARG A 44 0.42 7.30 -21.46
C ARG A 44 0.28 6.44 -20.21
N ALA A 45 0.57 7.05 -19.06
CA ALA A 45 0.25 6.50 -17.75
C ALA A 45 -0.33 7.59 -16.84
N LEU A 46 -1.42 7.24 -16.15
CA LEU A 46 -2.14 8.15 -15.27
C LEU A 46 -2.15 7.59 -13.84
N MET A 47 -1.88 8.45 -12.86
CA MET A 47 -1.98 8.13 -11.43
C MET A 47 -3.05 8.99 -10.78
N ASP A 48 -3.72 8.44 -9.75
CA ASP A 48 -4.48 9.27 -8.82
C ASP A 48 -3.53 10.10 -7.95
N GLN A 49 -3.84 11.39 -7.81
CA GLN A 49 -3.01 12.33 -7.06
C GLN A 49 -3.34 12.28 -5.57
N PHE A 50 -2.52 11.60 -4.79
CA PHE A 50 -2.63 11.53 -3.32
C PHE A 50 -1.73 12.56 -2.60
N THR A 51 -0.89 13.28 -3.32
CA THR A 51 0.00 14.34 -2.81
C THR A 51 0.15 15.44 -3.86
N PRO A 52 0.32 16.71 -3.47
CA PRO A 52 0.61 17.78 -4.42
C PRO A 52 2.00 17.67 -5.06
N SER A 53 2.89 16.83 -4.54
CA SER A 53 4.23 16.62 -5.10
C SER A 53 4.18 15.94 -6.46
N TRP A 54 4.98 16.44 -7.41
CA TRP A 54 5.17 15.88 -8.75
C TRP A 54 6.39 14.96 -8.85
N GLU A 55 7.04 14.65 -7.73
CA GLU A 55 8.26 13.83 -7.68
C GLU A 55 8.06 12.45 -8.33
N ASN A 56 6.92 11.79 -8.06
CA ASN A 56 6.63 10.48 -8.65
C ASN A 56 6.50 10.54 -10.18
N VAL A 57 5.89 11.63 -10.69
CA VAL A 57 5.75 11.87 -12.13
C VAL A 57 7.13 12.09 -12.74
N ARG A 58 7.96 12.93 -12.12
CA ARG A 58 9.32 13.24 -12.58
C ARG A 58 10.17 11.98 -12.70
N VAL A 59 10.25 11.18 -11.63
CA VAL A 59 11.03 9.94 -11.60
C VAL A 59 10.59 8.95 -12.67
N LEU A 60 9.28 8.81 -12.88
CA LEU A 60 8.75 7.91 -13.92
C LEU A 60 8.96 8.46 -15.32
N ALA A 61 8.83 9.77 -15.55
CA ALA A 61 9.05 10.38 -16.86
C ALA A 61 10.53 10.29 -17.29
N GLU A 62 11.47 10.47 -16.36
CA GLU A 62 12.89 10.26 -16.62
C GLU A 62 13.19 8.79 -17.03
N LYS A 63 12.51 7.84 -16.40
CA LYS A 63 12.69 6.41 -16.67
C LYS A 63 12.01 5.93 -17.96
N PHE A 64 10.88 6.55 -18.32
CA PHE A 64 10.05 6.18 -19.48
C PHE A 64 9.77 7.41 -20.35
N PRO A 65 10.79 7.94 -21.06
CA PRO A 65 10.69 9.22 -21.77
C PRO A 65 9.68 9.20 -22.93
N ASN A 66 9.36 8.02 -23.45
CA ASN A 66 8.38 7.85 -24.54
C ASN A 66 6.92 7.71 -24.04
N CYS A 67 6.72 7.64 -22.72
CA CYS A 67 5.40 7.53 -22.11
C CYS A 67 5.02 8.85 -21.42
N LYS A 68 3.86 9.42 -21.76
CA LYS A 68 3.35 10.62 -21.06
C LYS A 68 2.85 10.24 -19.66
N ILE A 69 3.64 10.52 -18.65
CA ILE A 69 3.29 10.29 -17.26
C ILE A 69 2.54 11.50 -16.69
N SER A 70 1.43 11.26 -16.00
CA SER A 70 0.62 12.32 -15.38
C SER A 70 -0.03 11.87 -14.07
N GLN A 71 -0.44 12.83 -13.25
CA GLN A 71 -1.28 12.61 -12.08
C GLN A 71 -2.39 13.66 -12.04
N THR A 72 -3.56 13.29 -11.56
CA THR A 72 -4.69 14.20 -11.37
C THR A 72 -5.53 13.75 -10.17
N PRO A 73 -6.13 14.69 -9.41
CA PRO A 73 -7.11 14.35 -8.39
C PRO A 73 -8.31 13.64 -8.99
N ARG A 74 -8.85 12.65 -8.28
CA ARG A 74 -10.01 11.88 -8.71
C ARG A 74 -9.82 11.20 -10.07
N ALA A 75 -8.61 10.65 -10.28
CA ALA A 75 -8.27 9.98 -11.52
C ALA A 75 -9.09 8.69 -11.75
N GLU A 76 -9.85 8.23 -10.78
CA GLU A 76 -10.79 7.10 -10.92
C GLU A 76 -11.91 7.34 -11.95
N SER A 77 -12.10 8.56 -12.42
CA SER A 77 -12.94 8.87 -13.58
C SER A 77 -12.37 8.33 -14.91
N ASP A 78 -11.06 8.08 -14.97
CA ASP A 78 -10.42 7.36 -16.07
C ASP A 78 -10.64 5.85 -15.89
N LEU A 79 -11.11 5.19 -16.96
CA LEU A 79 -11.46 3.77 -16.93
C LEU A 79 -10.28 2.86 -16.53
N ALA A 80 -9.07 3.17 -16.98
CA ALA A 80 -7.89 2.38 -16.65
C ALA A 80 -7.55 2.49 -15.15
N VAL A 81 -7.65 3.69 -14.57
CA VAL A 81 -7.43 3.91 -13.14
C VAL A 81 -8.52 3.22 -12.31
N ALA A 82 -9.79 3.33 -12.73
CA ALA A 82 -10.89 2.62 -12.08
C ALA A 82 -10.67 1.10 -12.10
N ALA A 83 -10.33 0.52 -13.24
CA ALA A 83 -10.03 -0.90 -13.36
C ALA A 83 -8.84 -1.32 -12.48
N ALA A 84 -7.77 -0.54 -12.46
CA ALA A 84 -6.62 -0.78 -11.60
C ALA A 84 -7.01 -0.78 -10.11
N SER A 85 -7.88 0.14 -9.69
CA SER A 85 -8.39 0.23 -8.32
C SER A 85 -9.20 -1.01 -7.93
N VAL A 86 -10.06 -1.51 -8.82
CA VAL A 86 -10.83 -2.75 -8.60
C VAL A 86 -9.89 -3.96 -8.44
N LEU A 87 -8.89 -4.10 -9.32
CA LEU A 87 -7.90 -5.17 -9.22
C LEU A 87 -7.07 -5.10 -7.94
N ALA A 88 -6.64 -3.89 -7.56
CA ALA A 88 -5.91 -3.66 -6.32
C ALA A 88 -6.75 -4.03 -5.09
N ARG A 89 -8.04 -3.64 -5.08
CA ARG A 89 -8.98 -3.97 -4.01
C ARG A 89 -9.22 -5.47 -3.91
N ALA A 90 -9.45 -6.15 -5.02
CA ALA A 90 -9.63 -7.60 -5.05
C ALA A 90 -8.40 -8.33 -4.50
N ARG A 91 -7.20 -7.90 -4.91
CA ARG A 91 -5.94 -8.47 -4.40
C ARG A 91 -5.74 -8.21 -2.90
N PHE A 92 -6.12 -7.02 -2.42
CA PHE A 92 -6.09 -6.71 -0.99
C PHE A 92 -7.01 -7.63 -0.19
N LEU A 93 -8.25 -7.85 -0.64
CA LEU A 93 -9.21 -8.70 0.06
C LEU A 93 -8.74 -10.15 0.15
N ARG A 94 -8.23 -10.72 -0.95
CA ARG A 94 -7.63 -12.07 -0.95
C ARG A 94 -6.42 -12.18 0.00
N ALA A 95 -5.61 -11.12 0.07
CA ALA A 95 -4.46 -11.10 0.97
C ALA A 95 -4.87 -11.06 2.45
N ILE A 96 -5.95 -10.34 2.79
CA ILE A 96 -6.52 -10.33 4.15
C ILE A 96 -7.11 -11.70 4.49
N GLU A 97 -7.84 -12.33 3.57
CA GLU A 97 -8.39 -13.66 3.75
C GLU A 97 -7.28 -14.70 4.07
N ALA A 98 -6.22 -14.75 3.26
CA ALA A 98 -5.08 -15.63 3.51
C ALA A 98 -4.36 -15.33 4.85
N LEU A 99 -4.33 -14.06 5.28
CA LEU A 99 -3.80 -13.69 6.60
C LEU A 99 -4.75 -14.16 7.72
N SER A 100 -6.06 -14.09 7.53
CA SER A 100 -7.07 -14.54 8.48
C SER A 100 -6.98 -16.05 8.70
N GLU A 101 -6.90 -16.83 7.61
CA GLU A 101 -6.70 -18.28 7.66
C GLU A 101 -5.42 -18.65 8.44
N ARG A 102 -4.31 -17.98 8.12
CA ARG A 102 -3.02 -18.21 8.80
C ARG A 102 -3.06 -17.85 10.29
N ALA A 103 -3.79 -16.80 10.67
CA ALA A 103 -3.96 -16.38 12.06
C ALA A 103 -4.83 -17.36 12.87
N GLY A 104 -5.81 -18.03 12.23
CA GLY A 104 -6.69 -18.99 12.91
C GLY A 104 -7.48 -18.39 14.08
N LEU A 105 -7.89 -17.10 13.95
CA LEU A 105 -8.67 -16.35 14.95
C LEU A 105 -9.97 -15.77 14.37
N GLY A 106 -10.39 -16.28 13.21
CA GLY A 106 -11.46 -15.74 12.41
C GLY A 106 -10.98 -14.57 11.54
N ASP A 107 -11.92 -13.90 10.87
CA ASP A 107 -11.63 -12.85 9.91
C ASP A 107 -10.91 -11.65 10.53
N ILE A 108 -9.81 -11.23 9.92
CA ILE A 108 -9.11 -9.99 10.31
C ILE A 108 -9.98 -8.80 9.93
N PRO A 109 -10.45 -8.00 10.90
CA PRO A 109 -11.24 -6.83 10.62
C PRO A 109 -10.42 -5.76 9.90
N LYS A 110 -11.06 -5.09 8.93
CA LYS A 110 -10.43 -4.06 8.11
C LYS A 110 -10.68 -2.66 8.69
N GLY A 111 -9.69 -1.78 8.54
CA GLY A 111 -9.80 -0.39 8.99
C GLY A 111 -9.27 -0.17 10.40
N SER A 112 -10.01 0.56 11.21
CA SER A 112 -9.70 0.90 12.61
C SER A 112 -10.97 0.86 13.46
N GLY A 113 -10.82 0.85 14.77
CA GLY A 113 -11.95 0.88 15.70
C GLY A 113 -12.02 -0.31 16.65
N PRO A 114 -13.11 -0.44 17.43
CA PRO A 114 -13.21 -1.41 18.52
C PRO A 114 -13.00 -2.87 18.10
N LEU A 115 -13.54 -3.27 16.94
CA LEU A 115 -13.39 -4.65 16.43
C LEU A 115 -11.93 -4.97 16.09
N VAL A 116 -11.20 -3.99 15.50
CA VAL A 116 -9.77 -4.16 15.20
C VAL A 116 -8.98 -4.28 16.50
N ASN A 117 -9.27 -3.44 17.50
CA ASN A 117 -8.60 -3.49 18.80
C ASN A 117 -8.84 -4.83 19.50
N ALA A 118 -10.10 -5.29 19.56
CA ALA A 118 -10.44 -6.57 20.19
C ALA A 118 -9.75 -7.75 19.48
N TYR A 119 -9.68 -7.73 18.15
CA TYR A 119 -8.95 -8.75 17.40
C TYR A 119 -7.46 -8.71 17.70
N ALA A 120 -6.87 -7.51 17.73
CA ALA A 120 -5.45 -7.31 17.97
C ALA A 120 -5.04 -7.78 19.38
N HIS A 121 -5.84 -7.51 20.42
CA HIS A 121 -5.60 -8.03 21.76
C HIS A 121 -5.59 -9.56 21.79
N ARG A 122 -6.60 -10.23 21.21
CA ARG A 122 -6.62 -11.70 21.12
C ARG A 122 -5.43 -12.27 20.33
N PHE A 123 -5.00 -11.53 19.28
CA PHE A 123 -3.84 -11.94 18.49
C PHE A 123 -2.55 -11.85 19.33
N VAL A 124 -2.33 -10.74 20.04
CA VAL A 124 -1.15 -10.54 20.89
C VAL A 124 -1.12 -11.54 22.06
N GLU A 125 -2.27 -11.82 22.64
CA GLU A 125 -2.39 -12.83 23.71
C GLU A 125 -1.96 -14.24 23.23
N LYS A 126 -2.28 -14.58 21.99
CA LYS A 126 -1.97 -15.90 21.41
C LYS A 126 -0.55 -15.99 20.84
N TYR A 127 -0.08 -14.94 20.15
CA TYR A 127 1.15 -15.00 19.34
C TYR A 127 2.26 -14.05 19.79
N GLY A 128 1.97 -13.17 20.73
CA GLY A 128 2.89 -12.12 21.15
C GLY A 128 2.85 -10.87 20.25
N LYS A 129 3.30 -9.75 20.80
CA LYS A 129 3.27 -8.43 20.12
C LYS A 129 4.20 -8.40 18.89
N ASP A 130 5.33 -9.09 18.93
CA ASP A 130 6.31 -9.07 17.86
C ASP A 130 5.77 -9.69 16.57
N GLU A 131 4.87 -10.68 16.67
CA GLU A 131 4.28 -11.33 15.50
C GLU A 131 3.29 -10.41 14.74
N LEU A 132 2.78 -9.35 15.39
CA LEU A 132 1.91 -8.37 14.72
C LEU A 132 2.54 -7.77 13.46
N ARG A 133 3.86 -7.64 13.39
CA ARG A 133 4.56 -7.09 12.22
C ARG A 133 4.28 -7.86 10.93
N ASN A 134 3.90 -9.12 11.04
CA ASN A 134 3.56 -9.99 9.91
C ASN A 134 2.10 -9.89 9.46
N TYR A 135 1.24 -9.23 10.26
CA TYR A 135 -0.21 -9.16 10.04
C TYR A 135 -0.77 -7.74 9.94
N ALA A 136 -0.12 -6.76 10.56
CA ALA A 136 -0.60 -5.38 10.64
C ALA A 136 0.48 -4.36 10.28
N LYS A 137 0.02 -3.15 9.95
CA LYS A 137 0.87 -1.95 9.81
C LYS A 137 1.07 -1.35 11.19
N LEU A 138 2.32 -1.29 11.67
CA LEU A 138 2.63 -0.95 13.05
C LEU A 138 2.67 0.55 13.36
N HIS A 139 2.72 1.43 12.34
CA HIS A 139 2.85 2.88 12.53
C HIS A 139 1.55 3.58 12.96
N PHE A 140 0.45 2.85 13.12
CA PHE A 140 -0.82 3.40 13.62
C PHE A 140 -0.90 3.34 15.15
N HIS A 141 -1.49 4.37 15.76
CA HIS A 141 -1.71 4.46 17.22
C HIS A 141 -2.43 3.26 17.85
N THR A 142 -3.18 2.51 17.04
CA THR A 142 -3.83 1.26 17.49
C THR A 142 -2.80 0.26 18.05
N THR A 143 -1.60 0.20 17.46
CA THR A 143 -0.55 -0.74 17.87
C THR A 143 0.26 -0.29 19.08
N GLU A 144 0.22 1.01 19.40
CA GLU A 144 0.88 1.56 20.60
C GLU A 144 0.16 1.17 21.89
N LYS A 145 -1.15 0.87 21.78
CA LYS A 145 -2.04 0.56 22.91
C LYS A 145 -2.16 -0.95 23.21
N LEU A 146 -1.37 -1.79 22.54
CA LEU A 146 -1.38 -3.26 22.67
C LEU A 146 -0.27 -3.77 23.57
#